data_603dcb61112d82c06fed927bff20a740
#
_entry.id   603dcb61112d82c06fed927bff20a740
#
_cell.length_a   1.000
_cell.length_b   1.000
_cell.length_c   1.000
_cell.angle_alpha   90.00
_cell.angle_beta   90.00
_cell.angle_gamma   90.00
#
_symmetry.space_group_name_H-M   'P 1'
#
loop_
_entity.id
_entity.type
_entity.pdbx_description
1 polymer ?
#
loop_
_entity_poly.entity_id
_entity_poly.type
_entity_poly.pdbx_seq_one_letter_code
_entity_poly.pdbx_strand_id
1 'polypeptide(L)'
;MVYVLADNIISPLGTTSEENYQAVKAGNSAIRRYAPMTDGVPEGFMASLLLSDFEELVFSSVNKALRASGLDATDKRVVFILSSTKGAVEELGKTEEHNLYLGETAQHIATRLGFRTRPIVVCNACISGSAAMILAARLLELGKYDYAVVCGADTPSKFIISGFQSLNAMSFEACRPFDIERQGLNLGEAAATVVLSRKCPNPSASTPRKHIWQLGEGYIKNDAFHIS
;
A
#
# COMPACT_ATOMS: atom_id res chain seq x y z
N MET A 1 -5.75 -11.93 19.46
CA MET A 1 -6.67 -10.99 18.78
C MET A 1 -5.95 -9.68 18.51
N VAL A 2 -6.13 -9.13 17.30
CA VAL A 2 -5.46 -7.90 16.85
C VAL A 2 -6.53 -6.86 16.49
N TYR A 3 -6.30 -5.61 16.88
CA TYR A 3 -7.24 -4.51 16.72
C TYR A 3 -6.70 -3.43 15.81
N VAL A 4 -7.57 -2.77 15.05
CA VAL A 4 -7.21 -1.62 14.22
C VAL A 4 -7.33 -0.34 15.04
N LEU A 5 -6.22 0.40 15.17
CA LEU A 5 -6.19 1.70 15.87
C LEU A 5 -6.46 2.88 14.93
N ALA A 6 -5.89 2.85 13.73
CA ALA A 6 -6.05 3.90 12.74
C ALA A 6 -5.79 3.35 11.35
N ASP A 7 -6.22 4.10 10.37
CA ASP A 7 -5.92 3.85 8.97
C ASP A 7 -5.79 5.17 8.21
N ASN A 8 -5.19 5.11 7.03
CA ASN A 8 -5.18 6.21 6.07
C ASN A 8 -4.98 5.66 4.66
N ILE A 9 -5.70 6.22 3.69
CA ILE A 9 -5.53 5.93 2.27
C ILE A 9 -5.22 7.24 1.55
N ILE A 10 -4.17 7.23 0.74
CA ILE A 10 -3.87 8.30 -0.23
C ILE A 10 -3.98 7.68 -1.62
N SER A 11 -4.87 8.21 -2.43
CA SER A 11 -5.07 7.83 -3.83
C SER A 11 -5.52 9.05 -4.64
N PRO A 12 -5.67 8.96 -5.96
CA PRO A 12 -6.27 10.03 -6.76
C PRO A 12 -7.70 10.43 -6.38
N LEU A 13 -8.36 9.66 -5.51
CA LEU A 13 -9.70 9.96 -5.00
C LEU A 13 -9.70 10.74 -3.69
N GLY A 14 -8.58 10.83 -3.00
CA GLY A 14 -8.47 11.55 -1.74
C GLY A 14 -7.20 11.23 -0.97
N THR A 15 -6.95 12.02 0.07
CA THR A 15 -5.76 11.93 0.92
C THR A 15 -6.01 11.29 2.27
N THR A 16 -7.26 10.91 2.52
CA THR A 16 -7.71 10.22 3.75
C THR A 16 -8.61 9.04 3.40
N SER A 17 -8.76 8.08 4.32
CA SER A 17 -9.68 6.95 4.13
C SER A 17 -11.12 7.41 3.93
N GLU A 18 -11.55 8.45 4.67
CA GLU A 18 -12.91 8.99 4.56
C GLU A 18 -13.16 9.62 3.19
N GLU A 19 -12.24 10.45 2.67
CA GLU A 19 -12.36 11.06 1.34
C GLU A 19 -12.46 9.98 0.26
N ASN A 20 -11.59 8.96 0.32
CA ASN A 20 -11.63 7.84 -0.61
C ASN A 20 -12.96 7.06 -0.51
N TYR A 21 -13.44 6.80 0.71
CA TYR A 21 -14.71 6.11 0.92
C TYR A 21 -15.89 6.90 0.34
N GLN A 22 -15.96 8.20 0.59
CA GLN A 22 -17.04 9.05 0.07
C GLN A 22 -17.00 9.15 -1.46
N ALA A 23 -15.81 9.26 -2.05
CA ALA A 23 -15.65 9.28 -3.50
C ALA A 23 -16.13 7.96 -4.14
N VAL A 24 -15.73 6.81 -3.61
CA VAL A 24 -16.17 5.49 -4.09
C VAL A 24 -17.68 5.31 -3.90
N LYS A 25 -18.20 5.70 -2.73
CA LYS A 25 -19.64 5.65 -2.45
C LYS A 25 -20.46 6.49 -3.41
N ALA A 26 -19.92 7.62 -3.87
CA ALA A 26 -20.53 8.47 -4.89
C ALA A 26 -20.39 7.94 -6.33
N GLY A 27 -19.75 6.79 -6.53
CA GLY A 27 -19.48 6.21 -7.84
C GLY A 27 -18.35 6.89 -8.63
N ASN A 28 -17.53 7.71 -7.96
CA ASN A 28 -16.41 8.39 -8.61
C ASN A 28 -15.29 7.40 -8.94
N SER A 29 -14.67 7.59 -10.10
CA SER A 29 -13.48 6.88 -10.54
C SER A 29 -12.40 7.89 -10.94
N ALA A 30 -11.14 7.58 -10.59
CA ALA A 30 -9.98 8.36 -11.00
C ALA A 30 -9.23 7.72 -12.19
N ILE A 31 -9.79 6.65 -12.77
CA ILE A 31 -9.22 6.04 -13.99
C ILE A 31 -9.37 7.01 -15.16
N ARG A 32 -8.23 7.33 -15.79
CA ARG A 32 -8.15 8.28 -16.92
C ARG A 32 -7.22 7.74 -17.99
N ARG A 33 -7.35 8.26 -19.20
CA ARG A 33 -6.44 7.96 -20.30
C ARG A 33 -5.17 8.81 -20.18
N TYR A 34 -4.03 8.17 -20.28
CA TYR A 34 -2.71 8.80 -20.32
C TYR A 34 -2.06 8.58 -21.70
N ALA A 35 -1.18 9.48 -22.10
CA ALA A 35 -0.35 9.31 -23.28
C ALA A 35 0.67 8.18 -23.07
N PRO A 36 1.21 7.60 -24.15
CA PRO A 36 2.28 6.61 -24.02
C PRO A 36 3.45 7.16 -23.20
N MET A 37 3.96 6.36 -22.26
CA MET A 37 5.12 6.74 -21.43
C MET A 37 6.45 6.29 -22.04
N THR A 38 6.40 5.45 -23.07
CA THR A 38 7.57 4.85 -23.72
C THR A 38 7.55 5.13 -25.21
N ASP A 39 8.69 5.54 -25.78
CA ASP A 39 8.85 5.67 -27.22
C ASP A 39 8.66 4.30 -27.88
N GLY A 40 7.90 4.26 -28.96
CA GLY A 40 7.61 3.01 -29.68
C GLY A 40 6.36 2.25 -29.21
N VAL A 41 5.68 2.68 -28.14
CA VAL A 41 4.34 2.18 -27.78
C VAL A 41 3.31 3.14 -28.36
N PRO A 42 2.58 2.78 -29.42
CA PRO A 42 1.73 3.72 -30.15
C PRO A 42 0.45 4.12 -29.40
N GLU A 43 0.08 3.38 -28.37
CA GLU A 43 -1.20 3.55 -27.70
C GLU A 43 -1.03 4.05 -26.27
N GLY A 44 -1.89 5.01 -25.88
CA GLY A 44 -2.05 5.43 -24.49
C GLY A 44 -2.61 4.28 -23.63
N PHE A 45 -2.63 4.48 -22.33
CA PHE A 45 -3.13 3.50 -21.37
C PHE A 45 -4.12 4.15 -20.40
N MET A 46 -4.95 3.29 -19.78
CA MET A 46 -5.88 3.71 -18.72
C MET A 46 -5.25 3.39 -17.35
N ALA A 47 -5.23 4.38 -16.47
CA ALA A 47 -4.68 4.24 -15.12
C ALA A 47 -5.30 5.27 -14.15
N SER A 48 -5.03 5.10 -12.86
CA SER A 48 -5.39 6.03 -11.80
C SER A 48 -4.12 6.48 -11.07
N LEU A 49 -3.54 7.63 -11.47
CA LEU A 49 -2.22 8.09 -11.05
C LEU A 49 -2.27 9.39 -10.25
N LEU A 50 -1.40 9.51 -9.26
CA LEU A 50 -1.06 10.73 -8.53
C LEU A 50 0.18 11.40 -9.14
N LEU A 51 1.06 10.61 -9.75
CA LEU A 51 2.39 11.00 -10.20
C LEU A 51 3.26 11.49 -9.04
N SER A 52 3.20 10.78 -7.93
CA SER A 52 3.91 11.08 -6.69
C SER A 52 5.26 10.36 -6.64
N ASP A 53 6.18 10.93 -5.84
CA ASP A 53 7.34 10.19 -5.36
C ASP A 53 6.90 9.06 -4.42
N PHE A 54 7.48 7.88 -4.56
CA PHE A 54 7.10 6.69 -3.78
C PHE A 54 7.31 6.90 -2.27
N GLU A 55 8.48 7.42 -1.88
CA GLU A 55 8.81 7.60 -0.47
C GLU A 55 7.93 8.67 0.19
N GLU A 56 7.66 9.77 -0.51
CA GLU A 56 6.78 10.83 -0.02
C GLU A 56 5.33 10.36 0.11
N LEU A 57 4.88 9.52 -0.81
CA LEU A 57 3.54 8.92 -0.77
C LEU A 57 3.39 8.01 0.47
N VAL A 58 4.35 7.12 0.71
CA VAL A 58 4.38 6.24 1.88
C VAL A 58 4.50 7.07 3.16
N PHE A 59 5.47 8.01 3.22
CA PHE A 59 5.68 8.88 4.37
C PHE A 59 4.41 9.63 4.77
N SER A 60 3.74 10.22 3.78
CA SER A 60 2.51 10.98 4.01
C SER A 60 1.38 10.12 4.57
N SER A 61 1.17 8.92 4.00
CA SER A 61 0.13 7.99 4.48
C SER A 61 0.40 7.50 5.90
N VAL A 62 1.65 7.06 6.17
CA VAL A 62 2.05 6.56 7.48
C VAL A 62 1.96 7.66 8.55
N ASN A 63 2.45 8.88 8.25
CA ASN A 63 2.40 10.00 9.19
C ASN A 63 0.96 10.38 9.58
N LYS A 64 0.03 10.38 8.61
CA LYS A 64 -1.40 10.62 8.91
C LYS A 64 -1.98 9.52 9.82
N ALA A 65 -1.70 8.25 9.53
CA ALA A 65 -2.17 7.14 10.34
C ALA A 65 -1.57 7.13 11.76
N LEU A 66 -0.27 7.46 11.90
CA LEU A 66 0.38 7.61 13.21
C LEU A 66 -0.27 8.73 14.02
N ARG A 67 -0.49 9.89 13.43
CA ARG A 67 -1.18 11.02 14.11
C ARG A 67 -2.59 10.63 14.53
N ALA A 68 -3.34 9.95 13.68
CA ALA A 68 -4.71 9.52 13.98
C ALA A 68 -4.76 8.46 15.10
N SER A 69 -3.74 7.61 15.23
CA SER A 69 -3.64 6.61 16.28
C SER A 69 -3.11 7.15 17.60
N GLY A 70 -2.38 8.27 17.58
CA GLY A 70 -1.61 8.78 18.72
C GLY A 70 -0.43 7.90 19.12
N LEU A 71 -0.01 6.98 18.23
CA LEU A 71 1.08 6.05 18.48
C LEU A 71 2.44 6.75 18.35
N ASP A 72 3.32 6.54 19.34
CA ASP A 72 4.71 6.97 19.26
C ASP A 72 5.54 5.96 18.47
N ALA A 73 5.97 6.35 17.27
CA ALA A 73 6.80 5.53 16.39
C ALA A 73 8.16 5.17 17.01
N THR A 74 8.63 5.95 18.00
CA THR A 74 9.93 5.72 18.66
C THR A 74 9.90 4.60 19.70
N ASP A 75 8.73 4.08 20.05
CA ASP A 75 8.60 2.94 20.95
C ASP A 75 9.19 1.68 20.31
N LYS A 76 10.09 1.02 21.03
CA LYS A 76 10.74 -0.24 20.61
C LYS A 76 9.78 -1.42 20.47
N ARG A 77 8.53 -1.27 20.90
CA ARG A 77 7.45 -2.26 20.75
C ARG A 77 6.60 -2.03 19.50
N VAL A 78 6.97 -1.03 18.67
CA VAL A 78 6.33 -0.72 17.39
C VAL A 78 7.19 -1.25 16.25
N VAL A 79 6.59 -1.95 15.28
CA VAL A 79 7.25 -2.37 14.03
C VAL A 79 6.62 -1.67 12.84
N PHE A 80 7.46 -1.20 11.91
CA PHE A 80 7.01 -0.73 10.60
C PHE A 80 7.14 -1.87 9.58
N ILE A 81 6.08 -2.13 8.81
CA ILE A 81 6.04 -3.14 7.75
C ILE A 81 5.65 -2.44 6.45
N LEU A 82 6.60 -2.38 5.53
CA LEU A 82 6.37 -1.88 4.17
C LEU A 82 5.99 -3.04 3.26
N SER A 83 4.88 -2.90 2.56
CA SER A 83 4.43 -3.81 1.53
C SER A 83 4.47 -3.10 0.18
N SER A 84 5.31 -3.57 -0.72
CA SER A 84 5.43 -3.04 -2.07
C SER A 84 5.95 -4.12 -3.02
N THR A 85 5.58 -4.02 -4.28
CA THR A 85 6.08 -4.97 -5.29
C THR A 85 7.41 -4.52 -5.89
N LYS A 86 7.64 -3.20 -6.00
CA LYS A 86 8.78 -2.62 -6.71
C LYS A 86 9.48 -1.49 -5.95
N GLY A 87 8.83 -0.89 -4.93
CA GLY A 87 9.35 0.30 -4.26
C GLY A 87 9.50 1.48 -5.21
N ALA A 88 10.57 2.25 -5.04
CA ALA A 88 10.88 3.45 -5.81
C ALA A 88 11.47 3.14 -7.21
N VAL A 89 10.86 2.20 -7.95
CA VAL A 89 11.36 1.77 -9.26
C VAL A 89 11.36 2.87 -10.33
N GLU A 90 10.66 3.97 -10.11
CA GLU A 90 10.71 5.18 -10.93
C GLU A 90 12.08 5.85 -10.94
N GLU A 91 12.91 5.56 -9.94
CA GLU A 91 14.28 6.06 -9.84
C GLU A 91 15.29 5.22 -10.63
N LEU A 92 14.85 4.11 -11.24
CA LEU A 92 15.71 3.26 -12.07
C LEU A 92 16.37 4.05 -13.19
N GLY A 93 17.69 4.04 -13.21
CA GLY A 93 18.51 4.77 -14.19
C GLY A 93 18.69 6.26 -13.90
N LYS A 94 18.16 6.82 -12.79
CA LYS A 94 18.31 8.22 -12.39
C LYS A 94 19.27 8.40 -11.23
N THR A 95 19.33 7.45 -10.30
CA THR A 95 20.12 7.52 -9.05
C THR A 95 21.05 6.33 -8.91
N GLU A 96 21.92 6.37 -7.89
CA GLU A 96 22.77 5.23 -7.55
C GLU A 96 21.94 4.01 -7.13
N GLU A 97 22.39 2.81 -7.52
CA GLU A 97 21.61 1.57 -7.46
C GLU A 97 21.08 1.19 -6.06
N HIS A 98 21.77 1.58 -4.97
CA HIS A 98 21.37 1.18 -3.62
C HIS A 98 20.02 1.76 -3.18
N ASN A 99 19.58 2.89 -3.71
CA ASN A 99 18.28 3.47 -3.37
C ASN A 99 17.09 2.69 -3.96
N LEU A 100 17.35 1.70 -4.82
CA LEU A 100 16.32 0.87 -5.45
C LEU A 100 15.95 -0.36 -4.63
N TYR A 101 16.77 -0.74 -3.62
CA TYR A 101 16.46 -1.91 -2.81
C TYR A 101 15.33 -1.63 -1.83
N LEU A 102 14.28 -2.43 -1.88
CA LEU A 102 13.11 -2.30 -1.00
C LEU A 102 13.47 -2.21 0.49
N GLY A 103 14.50 -2.95 0.91
CA GLY A 103 14.96 -2.93 2.30
C GLY A 103 15.56 -1.58 2.71
N GLU A 104 16.29 -0.92 1.81
CA GLU A 104 16.90 0.40 2.04
C GLU A 104 15.86 1.50 1.99
N THR A 105 14.96 1.45 1.01
CA THR A 105 13.78 2.33 0.94
C THR A 105 12.96 2.26 2.23
N ALA A 106 12.66 1.05 2.70
CA ALA A 106 11.92 0.87 3.95
C ALA A 106 12.69 1.42 5.16
N GLN A 107 14.01 1.24 5.21
CA GLN A 107 14.85 1.75 6.29
C GLN A 107 14.94 3.28 6.26
N HIS A 108 15.03 3.89 5.09
CA HIS A 108 15.04 5.34 4.92
C HIS A 108 13.71 5.95 5.41
N ILE A 109 12.59 5.41 4.96
CA ILE A 109 11.26 5.85 5.41
C ILE A 109 11.09 5.66 6.93
N ALA A 110 11.49 4.50 7.46
CA ALA A 110 11.40 4.22 8.89
C ALA A 110 12.21 5.22 9.71
N THR A 111 13.41 5.57 9.26
CA THR A 111 14.28 6.54 9.93
C THR A 111 13.65 7.95 9.92
N ARG A 112 13.11 8.41 8.79
CA ARG A 112 12.40 9.69 8.67
C ARG A 112 11.18 9.77 9.58
N LEU A 113 10.48 8.67 9.78
CA LEU A 113 9.29 8.57 10.67
C LEU A 113 9.65 8.35 12.14
N GLY A 114 10.93 8.15 12.46
CA GLY A 114 11.43 7.97 13.83
C GLY A 114 11.32 6.56 14.39
N PHE A 115 11.02 5.54 13.58
CA PHE A 115 10.99 4.15 14.05
C PHE A 115 12.38 3.70 14.52
N ARG A 116 12.41 3.05 15.69
CA ARG A 116 13.64 2.51 16.29
C ARG A 116 13.85 1.02 16.00
N THR A 117 12.83 0.36 15.52
CA THR A 117 12.90 -1.03 15.09
C THR A 117 13.29 -1.12 13.61
N ARG A 118 14.01 -2.17 13.26
CA ARG A 118 14.28 -2.45 11.85
C ARG A 118 12.96 -2.73 11.13
N PRO A 119 12.67 -2.06 10.00
CA PRO A 119 11.47 -2.33 9.23
C PRO A 119 11.49 -3.71 8.62
N ILE A 120 10.30 -4.23 8.34
CA ILE A 120 10.10 -5.49 7.62
C ILE A 120 9.54 -5.14 6.25
N VAL A 121 10.04 -5.80 5.20
CA VAL A 121 9.50 -5.68 3.85
C VAL A 121 8.77 -6.95 3.49
N VAL A 122 7.58 -6.79 2.94
CA VAL A 122 6.77 -7.89 2.38
C VAL A 122 6.52 -7.61 0.91
N CYS A 123 7.03 -8.51 0.06
CA CYS A 123 6.83 -8.47 -1.38
C CYS A 123 6.28 -9.83 -1.82
N ASN A 124 5.01 -9.88 -2.17
CA ASN A 124 4.33 -11.09 -2.65
C ASN A 124 3.28 -10.74 -3.71
N ALA A 125 3.75 -10.14 -4.81
CA ALA A 125 2.93 -9.69 -5.93
C ALA A 125 1.65 -8.93 -5.46
N CYS A 126 0.51 -9.24 -6.05
CA CYS A 126 -0.76 -8.55 -5.78
C CYS A 126 -1.28 -8.75 -4.35
N ILE A 127 -0.82 -9.78 -3.62
CA ILE A 127 -1.26 -10.05 -2.24
C ILE A 127 -0.30 -9.49 -1.18
N SER A 128 0.69 -8.70 -1.57
CA SER A 128 1.70 -8.16 -0.65
C SER A 128 1.08 -7.47 0.57
N GLY A 129 0.05 -6.64 0.36
CA GLY A 129 -0.66 -5.93 1.45
C GLY A 129 -1.34 -6.89 2.42
N SER A 130 -2.09 -7.87 1.92
CA SER A 130 -2.73 -8.88 2.76
C SER A 130 -1.70 -9.74 3.50
N ALA A 131 -0.61 -10.12 2.83
CA ALA A 131 0.48 -10.87 3.44
C ALA A 131 1.16 -10.09 4.57
N ALA A 132 1.36 -8.78 4.40
CA ALA A 132 1.91 -7.90 5.44
C ALA A 132 0.97 -7.78 6.64
N MET A 133 -0.34 -7.68 6.43
CA MET A 133 -1.33 -7.67 7.51
C MET A 133 -1.33 -8.98 8.30
N ILE A 134 -1.27 -10.12 7.61
CA ILE A 134 -1.19 -11.46 8.25
C ILE A 134 0.11 -11.59 9.05
N LEU A 135 1.24 -11.16 8.50
CA LEU A 135 2.52 -11.17 9.21
C LEU A 135 2.46 -10.30 10.45
N ALA A 136 1.92 -9.08 10.34
CA ALA A 136 1.74 -8.17 11.46
C ALA A 136 0.92 -8.83 12.58
N ALA A 137 -0.23 -9.43 12.24
CA ALA A 137 -1.07 -10.12 13.21
C ALA A 137 -0.30 -11.22 13.95
N ARG A 138 0.43 -12.06 13.24
CA ARG A 138 1.25 -13.13 13.85
C ARG A 138 2.34 -12.59 14.78
N LEU A 139 3.04 -11.51 14.40
CA LEU A 139 4.07 -10.89 15.22
C LEU A 139 3.49 -10.28 16.50
N LEU A 140 2.31 -9.68 16.42
CA LEU A 140 1.58 -9.13 17.57
C LEU A 140 1.06 -10.24 18.50
N GLU A 141 0.49 -11.30 17.95
CA GLU A 141 -0.03 -12.45 18.71
C GLU A 141 1.08 -13.21 19.42
N LEU A 142 2.25 -13.35 18.80
CA LEU A 142 3.45 -13.90 19.42
C LEU A 142 4.06 -12.98 20.50
N GLY A 143 3.53 -11.74 20.66
CA GLY A 143 4.05 -10.79 21.63
C GLY A 143 5.41 -10.21 21.27
N LYS A 144 5.88 -10.38 20.03
CA LYS A 144 7.16 -9.81 19.57
C LYS A 144 7.12 -8.28 19.55
N TYR A 145 5.96 -7.73 19.17
CA TYR A 145 5.65 -6.32 19.21
C TYR A 145 4.29 -6.10 19.85
N ASP A 146 4.01 -4.87 20.29
CA ASP A 146 2.70 -4.48 20.81
C ASP A 146 1.87 -3.77 19.73
N TYR A 147 2.55 -3.12 18.77
CA TYR A 147 1.95 -2.38 17.68
C TYR A 147 2.66 -2.68 16.36
N ALA A 148 1.92 -2.62 15.28
CA ALA A 148 2.45 -2.71 13.93
C ALA A 148 1.83 -1.61 13.05
N VAL A 149 2.67 -0.93 12.31
CA VAL A 149 2.28 0.03 11.27
C VAL A 149 2.53 -0.62 9.93
N VAL A 150 1.47 -1.00 9.24
CA VAL A 150 1.55 -1.68 7.96
C VAL A 150 1.16 -0.70 6.86
N CYS A 151 2.07 -0.44 5.93
CA CYS A 151 1.80 0.40 4.77
C CYS A 151 2.01 -0.39 3.48
N GLY A 152 0.99 -0.47 2.66
CA GLY A 152 1.07 -0.97 1.28
C GLY A 152 1.07 0.20 0.31
N ALA A 153 2.04 0.23 -0.60
CA ALA A 153 2.14 1.26 -1.61
C ALA A 153 2.81 0.76 -2.89
N ASP A 154 2.31 1.21 -4.02
CA ASP A 154 2.97 1.07 -5.31
C ASP A 154 2.72 2.32 -6.16
N THR A 155 3.74 2.72 -6.92
CA THR A 155 3.71 3.78 -7.92
C THR A 155 4.00 3.18 -9.28
N PRO A 156 3.11 3.34 -10.28
CA PRO A 156 3.37 2.89 -11.64
C PRO A 156 4.48 3.73 -12.29
N SER A 157 5.51 3.05 -12.77
CA SER A 157 6.60 3.64 -13.53
C SER A 157 6.55 3.18 -15.00
N LYS A 158 7.38 3.78 -15.85
CA LYS A 158 7.57 3.30 -17.24
C LYS A 158 7.88 1.80 -17.28
N PHE A 159 8.73 1.33 -16.37
CA PHE A 159 9.10 -0.08 -16.26
C PHE A 159 7.89 -0.98 -16.00
N ILE A 160 7.05 -0.61 -15.03
CA ILE A 160 5.85 -1.40 -14.67
C ILE A 160 4.83 -1.36 -15.80
N ILE A 161 4.54 -0.18 -16.34
CA ILE A 161 3.55 -0.01 -17.41
C ILE A 161 3.96 -0.80 -18.64
N SER A 162 5.22 -0.67 -19.10
CA SER A 162 5.75 -1.42 -20.25
C SER A 162 5.68 -2.93 -20.00
N GLY A 163 6.00 -3.38 -18.78
CA GLY A 163 5.91 -4.80 -18.43
C GLY A 163 4.49 -5.34 -18.56
N PHE A 164 3.50 -4.64 -18.00
CA PHE A 164 2.10 -5.06 -18.12
C PHE A 164 1.55 -4.95 -19.55
N GLN A 165 1.99 -3.97 -20.33
CA GLN A 165 1.64 -3.86 -21.74
C GLN A 165 2.22 -5.01 -22.57
N SER A 166 3.49 -5.38 -22.33
CA SER A 166 4.14 -6.48 -23.02
C SER A 166 3.48 -7.85 -22.78
N LEU A 167 2.82 -7.99 -21.62
CA LEU A 167 2.04 -9.17 -21.27
C LEU A 167 0.58 -9.11 -21.76
N ASN A 168 0.19 -8.05 -22.50
CA ASN A 168 -1.20 -7.79 -22.91
C ASN A 168 -2.19 -7.81 -21.72
N ALA A 169 -1.75 -7.39 -20.53
CA ALA A 169 -2.53 -7.44 -19.32
C ALA A 169 -3.27 -6.14 -18.99
N MET A 170 -3.04 -5.07 -19.74
CA MET A 170 -3.68 -3.78 -19.54
C MET A 170 -4.91 -3.59 -20.43
N SER A 171 -5.98 -3.03 -19.83
CA SER A 171 -7.16 -2.64 -20.57
C SER A 171 -7.00 -1.24 -21.17
N PHE A 172 -7.50 -1.05 -22.39
CA PHE A 172 -7.60 0.26 -23.05
C PHE A 172 -8.84 1.06 -22.64
N GLU A 173 -9.75 0.42 -21.90
CA GLU A 173 -10.94 1.00 -21.31
C GLU A 173 -10.90 0.88 -19.79
N ALA A 174 -11.88 1.46 -19.10
CA ALA A 174 -12.06 1.21 -17.67
C ALA A 174 -12.27 -0.29 -17.43
N CYS A 175 -11.48 -0.86 -16.53
CA CYS A 175 -11.53 -2.30 -16.24
C CYS A 175 -12.92 -2.71 -15.75
N ARG A 176 -13.31 -3.94 -16.09
CA ARG A 176 -14.58 -4.57 -15.69
C ARG A 176 -14.28 -5.75 -14.77
N PRO A 177 -14.08 -5.53 -13.47
CA PRO A 177 -13.75 -6.62 -12.54
C PRO A 177 -14.82 -7.72 -12.58
N PHE A 178 -14.38 -8.97 -12.68
CA PHE A 178 -15.22 -10.18 -12.75
C PHE A 178 -16.15 -10.31 -13.97
N ASP A 179 -16.11 -9.38 -14.91
CA ASP A 179 -16.87 -9.48 -16.16
C ASP A 179 -16.25 -10.56 -17.06
N ILE A 180 -17.11 -11.32 -17.76
CA ILE A 180 -16.66 -12.33 -18.73
C ILE A 180 -15.99 -11.68 -19.96
N GLU A 181 -16.40 -10.47 -20.31
CA GLU A 181 -15.84 -9.69 -21.44
C GLU A 181 -14.69 -8.76 -21.04
N ARG A 182 -14.12 -8.92 -19.84
CA ARG A 182 -13.00 -8.08 -19.39
C ARG A 182 -11.79 -8.21 -20.32
N GLN A 183 -11.15 -7.09 -20.61
CA GLN A 183 -9.99 -7.01 -21.52
C GLN A 183 -8.67 -6.74 -20.82
N GLY A 184 -8.59 -6.93 -19.51
CA GLY A 184 -7.41 -6.64 -18.73
C GLY A 184 -7.71 -5.76 -17.52
N LEU A 185 -6.67 -5.16 -16.96
CA LEU A 185 -6.73 -4.33 -15.75
C LEU A 185 -6.25 -2.90 -16.01
N ASN A 186 -6.51 -2.01 -15.06
CA ASN A 186 -5.89 -0.68 -15.02
C ASN A 186 -4.98 -0.59 -13.80
N LEU A 187 -3.82 0.02 -13.98
CA LEU A 187 -2.89 0.25 -12.88
C LEU A 187 -3.34 1.44 -12.03
N GLY A 188 -3.07 1.36 -10.74
CA GLY A 188 -3.35 2.41 -9.78
C GLY A 188 -2.10 2.81 -9.00
N GLU A 189 -2.10 4.06 -8.52
CA GLU A 189 -1.12 4.60 -7.59
C GLU A 189 -1.82 4.93 -6.28
N ALA A 190 -1.30 4.38 -5.19
CA ALA A 190 -1.85 4.63 -3.87
C ALA A 190 -0.87 4.22 -2.77
N ALA A 191 -1.08 4.78 -1.57
CA ALA A 191 -0.56 4.23 -0.31
C ALA A 191 -1.70 4.06 0.68
N ALA A 192 -1.77 2.88 1.29
CA ALA A 192 -2.72 2.56 2.34
C ALA A 192 -1.99 2.08 3.59
N THR A 193 -2.27 2.73 4.72
CA THR A 193 -1.65 2.43 6.01
C THR A 193 -2.69 1.98 7.00
N VAL A 194 -2.37 0.92 7.76
CA VAL A 194 -3.18 0.45 8.89
C VAL A 194 -2.28 0.34 10.12
N VAL A 195 -2.73 0.91 11.24
CA VAL A 195 -2.07 0.79 12.54
C VAL A 195 -2.78 -0.28 13.36
N LEU A 196 -2.05 -1.29 13.75
CA LEU A 196 -2.54 -2.47 14.48
C LEU A 196 -2.02 -2.51 15.90
N SER A 197 -2.84 -3.04 16.81
CA SER A 197 -2.51 -3.25 18.21
C SER A 197 -2.92 -4.65 18.69
N ARG A 198 -2.11 -5.27 19.52
CA ARG A 198 -2.50 -6.47 20.28
C ARG A 198 -3.38 -6.16 21.50
N LYS A 199 -3.42 -4.88 21.91
CA LYS A 199 -4.25 -4.43 23.02
C LYS A 199 -5.54 -3.80 22.50
N CYS A 200 -6.67 -4.13 23.13
CA CYS A 200 -7.93 -3.49 22.80
C CYS A 200 -7.83 -1.98 23.06
N PRO A 201 -8.19 -1.12 22.11
CA PRO A 201 -8.21 0.32 22.35
C PRO A 201 -9.19 0.66 23.46
N ASN A 202 -8.77 1.55 24.36
CA ASN A 202 -9.64 2.01 25.45
C ASN A 202 -10.74 2.93 24.88
N PRO A 203 -12.04 2.63 25.10
CA PRO A 203 -13.14 3.47 24.63
C PRO A 203 -13.14 4.90 25.18
N SER A 204 -12.43 5.16 26.28
CA SER A 204 -12.34 6.49 26.92
C SER A 204 -11.23 7.39 26.35
N ALA A 205 -10.45 6.93 25.37
CA ALA A 205 -9.49 7.78 24.68
C ALA A 205 -10.21 8.87 23.87
N SER A 206 -9.61 10.03 23.77
CA SER A 206 -10.13 11.32 23.30
C SER A 206 -10.84 11.36 21.92
N THR A 207 -10.97 10.23 21.26
CA THR A 207 -11.75 10.07 20.03
C THR A 207 -12.67 8.86 20.20
N PRO A 208 -13.96 9.05 20.51
CA PRO A 208 -14.89 7.93 20.63
C PRO A 208 -15.06 7.27 19.26
N ARG A 209 -14.41 6.13 19.07
CA ARG A 209 -14.66 5.29 17.90
C ARG A 209 -16.00 4.59 18.09
N LYS A 210 -16.88 4.79 17.15
CA LYS A 210 -18.20 4.17 17.14
C LYS A 210 -18.11 2.63 17.02
N HIS A 211 -17.00 2.11 16.47
CA HIS A 211 -16.73 0.69 16.27
C HIS A 211 -15.25 0.37 16.47
N ILE A 212 -14.97 -0.75 17.12
CA ILE A 212 -13.62 -1.32 17.24
C ILE A 212 -13.51 -2.43 16.21
N TRP A 213 -12.63 -2.25 15.25
CA TRP A 213 -12.36 -3.27 14.23
C TRP A 213 -11.32 -4.27 14.74
N GLN A 214 -11.59 -5.54 14.49
CA GLN A 214 -10.64 -6.63 14.75
C GLN A 214 -10.19 -7.25 13.44
N LEU A 215 -8.91 -7.62 13.37
CA LEU A 215 -8.38 -8.39 12.28
C LEU A 215 -8.69 -9.87 12.53
N GLY A 216 -9.37 -10.51 11.58
CA GLY A 216 -9.64 -11.93 11.59
C GLY A 216 -8.42 -12.77 11.23
N GLU A 217 -8.58 -14.08 11.25
CA GLU A 217 -7.56 -15.01 10.80
C GLU A 217 -7.30 -14.83 9.29
N GLY A 218 -6.01 -14.92 8.91
CA GLY A 218 -5.57 -14.80 7.53
C GLY A 218 -4.72 -15.98 7.09
N TYR A 219 -4.92 -16.43 5.86
CA TYR A 219 -4.18 -17.52 5.26
C TYR A 219 -3.61 -17.09 3.90
N ILE A 220 -2.39 -17.55 3.62
CA ILE A 220 -1.73 -17.37 2.33
C ILE A 220 -1.58 -18.76 1.73
N LYS A 221 -2.09 -18.93 0.51
CA LYS A 221 -1.91 -20.15 -0.27
C LYS A 221 -1.40 -19.79 -1.65
N ASN A 222 -0.59 -20.68 -2.20
CA ASN A 222 -0.14 -20.56 -3.58
C ASN A 222 -1.06 -21.40 -4.46
N ASP A 223 -1.43 -20.87 -5.62
CA ASP A 223 -2.08 -21.67 -6.65
C ASP A 223 -1.04 -22.54 -7.34
N ALA A 224 -1.32 -23.83 -7.44
CA ALA A 224 -0.43 -24.77 -8.14
C ALA A 224 -0.52 -24.59 -9.66
N PHE A 225 -1.60 -24.00 -10.15
CA PHE A 225 -1.82 -23.68 -11.55
C PHE A 225 -1.60 -22.20 -11.78
N HIS A 226 -0.40 -21.82 -12.18
CA HIS A 226 -0.02 -20.44 -12.42
C HIS A 226 -0.18 -20.09 -13.88
N ILE A 227 -0.91 -19.02 -14.15
CA ILE A 227 -0.97 -18.39 -15.48
C ILE A 227 0.03 -17.23 -15.46
N SER A 228 1.14 -17.42 -16.06
CA SER A 228 2.08 -16.36 -16.41
C SER A 228 2.44 -16.52 -17.86
#